data_b7db8835741257c335b33a535a25b1e4
#
_entry.id   b7db8835741257c335b33a535a25b1e4
#
_cell.length_a   1.000
_cell.length_b   1.000
_cell.length_c   1.000
_cell.angle_alpha   90.00
_cell.angle_beta   90.00
_cell.angle_gamma   90.00
#
_symmetry.space_group_name_H-M   'P 1'
#
loop_
_entity.id
_entity.type
_entity.pdbx_description
1 polymer ?
#
loop_
_entity_poly.entity_id
_entity_poly.type
_entity_poly.pdbx_seq_one_letter_code
_entity_poly.pdbx_strand_id
1 'polypeptide(L)'
;MEEKNLHVEEGALKVTKLTLYEAVAIIVGANVGSGILGLAYSSRLAGWPILVLWLAVAGLFTTFSMLYVAESALRTKKPLQLPGLAEKYVGKVGSVLIFISVCANSIGCMVAYTTGSGNILCTLLGLPNWAGSLLFTVPCVLVVWFGLKATGLWEKFMSTGMVVLLGIIVIASFLSGKADVSRAVYANWTYAVPLLSSAIFCYIAQYAVPELARGMRHTPKKLPVAIILGMFITGVLLAVVPLAVLSLTGAEEVTQVATLAWGQALGTWALYTANIFALCAMMTSYWAVGGSMLTNIVDMFKLKDEKDTKTRLIAIACTVLPPFILAYAGLVSFVDAIGWAGTFGGVIMSIVPVLMLNNARKKGDIEPEWKCGWYAHPAVQGMIIVIFSLAAIYFCLLYTSPSPR
;
A
#
# COMPACT_ATOMS: atom_id res chain seq x y z
N MET A 1 9.58 -39.02 -13.26
CA MET A 1 9.55 -37.55 -13.29
C MET A 1 10.26 -37.08 -12.04
N GLU A 2 11.53 -36.74 -12.19
CA GLU A 2 12.39 -36.32 -11.09
C GLU A 2 11.91 -34.97 -10.57
N GLU A 3 11.49 -34.92 -9.31
CA GLU A 3 11.40 -33.69 -8.54
C GLU A 3 12.83 -33.09 -8.49
N LYS A 4 13.08 -32.09 -9.29
CA LYS A 4 14.25 -31.23 -9.13
C LYS A 4 14.09 -30.50 -7.79
N ASN A 5 14.64 -31.10 -6.73
CA ASN A 5 14.88 -30.45 -5.46
C ASN A 5 15.80 -29.25 -5.69
N LEU A 6 15.22 -28.10 -5.97
CA LEU A 6 15.90 -26.82 -5.87
C LEU A 6 16.22 -26.61 -4.39
N HIS A 7 17.45 -26.98 -3.98
CA HIS A 7 18.00 -26.58 -2.69
C HIS A 7 18.03 -25.04 -2.65
N VAL A 8 16.98 -24.47 -2.08
CA VAL A 8 16.93 -23.04 -1.75
C VAL A 8 17.80 -22.90 -0.52
N GLU A 9 18.91 -22.13 -0.61
CA GLU A 9 19.63 -21.70 0.57
C GLU A 9 18.63 -21.01 1.51
N GLU A 10 18.36 -21.60 2.66
CA GLU A 10 17.51 -21.03 3.69
C GLU A 10 18.20 -19.79 4.23
N GLY A 11 17.75 -18.63 3.77
CA GLY A 11 18.12 -17.36 4.38
C GLY A 11 17.42 -17.15 5.72
N ALA A 12 17.71 -16.08 6.43
CA ALA A 12 17.09 -15.71 7.71
C ALA A 12 15.54 -15.57 7.63
N LEU A 13 14.96 -15.57 6.44
CA LEU A 13 13.54 -15.35 6.16
C LEU A 13 12.80 -16.69 5.93
N LYS A 14 11.73 -16.92 6.70
CA LYS A 14 10.90 -18.13 6.59
C LYS A 14 10.09 -18.15 5.29
N VAL A 15 10.12 -19.27 4.56
CA VAL A 15 9.29 -19.50 3.37
C VAL A 15 7.94 -20.09 3.81
N THR A 16 6.85 -19.37 3.51
CA THR A 16 5.47 -19.87 3.63
C THR A 16 4.88 -19.95 2.23
N LYS A 17 4.33 -21.12 1.86
CA LYS A 17 3.69 -21.28 0.55
C LYS A 17 2.42 -20.45 0.48
N LEU A 18 2.27 -19.65 -0.57
CA LEU A 18 1.10 -18.83 -0.84
C LEU A 18 0.33 -19.39 -2.04
N THR A 19 -0.99 -19.39 -1.93
CA THR A 19 -1.90 -19.61 -3.04
C THR A 19 -2.08 -18.33 -3.88
N LEU A 20 -2.62 -18.45 -5.09
CA LEU A 20 -2.93 -17.29 -5.92
C LEU A 20 -3.90 -16.33 -5.20
N TYR A 21 -4.92 -16.87 -4.54
CA TYR A 21 -5.90 -16.08 -3.81
C TYR A 21 -5.27 -15.29 -2.66
N GLU A 22 -4.43 -15.92 -1.85
CA GLU A 22 -3.72 -15.25 -0.76
C GLU A 22 -2.79 -14.14 -1.28
N ALA A 23 -2.08 -14.38 -2.38
CA ALA A 23 -1.22 -13.38 -3.00
C ALA A 23 -2.01 -12.17 -3.51
N VAL A 24 -3.17 -12.40 -4.14
CA VAL A 24 -4.10 -11.33 -4.57
C VAL A 24 -4.62 -10.57 -3.36
N ALA A 25 -5.05 -11.29 -2.30
CA ALA A 25 -5.56 -10.68 -1.08
C ALA A 25 -4.52 -9.78 -0.39
N ILE A 26 -3.26 -10.22 -0.33
CA ILE A 26 -2.15 -9.41 0.20
C ILE A 26 -1.98 -8.10 -0.57
N ILE A 27 -2.03 -8.12 -1.91
CA ILE A 27 -1.90 -6.91 -2.73
C ILE A 27 -3.09 -5.98 -2.51
N VAL A 28 -4.31 -6.51 -2.52
CA VAL A 28 -5.52 -5.72 -2.29
C VAL A 28 -5.49 -5.13 -0.87
N GLY A 29 -5.17 -5.94 0.14
CA GLY A 29 -5.07 -5.48 1.53
C GLY A 29 -3.97 -4.44 1.76
N ALA A 30 -2.82 -4.56 1.06
CA ALA A 30 -1.74 -3.58 1.14
C ALA A 30 -2.14 -2.20 0.57
N ASN A 31 -2.93 -2.19 -0.51
CA ASN A 31 -3.33 -0.97 -1.21
C ASN A 31 -4.64 -0.35 -0.69
N VAL A 32 -5.60 -1.21 -0.27
CA VAL A 32 -6.91 -0.75 0.25
C VAL A 32 -6.80 -0.49 1.75
N GLY A 33 -6.06 0.57 2.10
CA GLY A 33 -5.90 1.06 3.46
C GLY A 33 -6.50 2.46 3.65
N SER A 34 -5.75 3.34 4.30
CA SER A 34 -6.18 4.73 4.51
C SER A 34 -6.40 5.52 3.21
N GLY A 35 -5.70 5.15 2.13
CA GLY A 35 -5.79 5.84 0.85
C GLY A 35 -7.20 5.87 0.29
N ILE A 36 -7.92 4.75 0.32
CA ILE A 36 -9.30 4.66 -0.23
C ILE A 36 -10.28 5.57 0.52
N LEU A 37 -10.06 5.79 1.82
CA LEU A 37 -10.92 6.62 2.66
C LEU A 37 -10.75 8.12 2.40
N GLY A 38 -9.53 8.54 2.07
CA GLY A 38 -9.21 9.95 1.79
C GLY A 38 -9.37 10.36 0.33
N LEU A 39 -9.51 9.40 -0.58
CA LEU A 39 -9.42 9.66 -2.00
C LEU A 39 -10.62 10.47 -2.55
N ALA A 40 -11.82 10.26 -1.99
CA ALA A 40 -13.00 11.08 -2.33
C ALA A 40 -12.75 12.56 -2.01
N TYR A 41 -12.22 12.85 -0.82
CA TYR A 41 -11.87 14.21 -0.42
C TYR A 41 -10.73 14.80 -1.27
N SER A 42 -9.70 14.01 -1.55
CA SER A 42 -8.57 14.46 -2.39
C SER A 42 -9.01 14.80 -3.82
N SER A 43 -10.02 14.10 -4.35
CA SER A 43 -10.52 14.30 -5.70
C SER A 43 -11.64 15.34 -5.82
N ARG A 44 -12.15 15.87 -4.70
CA ARG A 44 -13.32 16.76 -4.70
C ARG A 44 -13.20 18.02 -5.53
N LEU A 45 -11.99 18.54 -5.72
CA LEU A 45 -11.78 19.77 -6.53
C LEU A 45 -11.50 19.44 -8.00
N ALA A 46 -10.88 18.30 -8.28
CA ALA A 46 -10.53 17.88 -9.63
C ALA A 46 -11.69 17.14 -10.33
N GLY A 47 -12.48 16.38 -9.57
CA GLY A 47 -13.56 15.54 -10.06
C GLY A 47 -13.15 14.10 -10.33
N TRP A 48 -14.15 13.22 -10.35
CA TRP A 48 -13.97 11.78 -10.52
C TRP A 48 -13.31 11.36 -11.85
N PRO A 49 -13.60 11.97 -13.03
CA PRO A 49 -12.94 11.58 -14.28
C PRO A 49 -11.43 11.79 -14.26
N ILE A 50 -10.94 12.87 -13.63
CA ILE A 50 -9.50 13.14 -13.48
C ILE A 50 -8.89 12.14 -12.50
N LEU A 51 -9.61 11.79 -11.42
CA LEU A 51 -9.18 10.73 -10.51
C LEU A 51 -8.98 9.40 -11.23
N VAL A 52 -9.97 8.96 -12.03
CA VAL A 52 -9.90 7.70 -12.79
C VAL A 52 -8.73 7.70 -13.77
N LEU A 53 -8.49 8.83 -14.45
CA LEU A 53 -7.31 8.98 -15.32
C LEU A 53 -6.01 8.73 -14.54
N TRP A 54 -5.84 9.37 -13.38
CA TRP A 54 -4.63 9.19 -12.58
C TRP A 54 -4.53 7.81 -11.94
N LEU A 55 -5.66 7.22 -11.54
CA LEU A 55 -5.69 5.84 -11.07
C LEU A 55 -5.28 4.85 -12.19
N ALA A 56 -5.72 5.07 -13.41
CA ALA A 56 -5.31 4.25 -14.55
C ALA A 56 -3.82 4.41 -14.85
N VAL A 57 -3.31 5.64 -14.90
CA VAL A 57 -1.89 5.93 -15.16
C VAL A 57 -1.00 5.41 -14.03
N ALA A 58 -1.27 5.81 -12.79
CA ALA A 58 -0.47 5.38 -11.64
C ALA A 58 -0.54 3.86 -11.44
N GLY A 59 -1.75 3.28 -11.52
CA GLY A 59 -1.96 1.84 -11.37
C GLY A 59 -1.22 1.02 -12.42
N LEU A 60 -1.27 1.44 -13.69
CA LEU A 60 -0.57 0.78 -14.78
C LEU A 60 0.95 0.77 -14.58
N PHE A 61 1.53 1.95 -14.36
CA PHE A 61 2.99 2.07 -14.25
C PHE A 61 3.53 1.50 -12.94
N THR A 62 2.78 1.59 -11.84
CA THR A 62 3.13 0.90 -10.60
C THR A 62 3.06 -0.62 -10.77
N THR A 63 2.05 -1.15 -11.48
CA THR A 63 1.97 -2.58 -11.81
C THR A 63 3.20 -3.03 -12.58
N PHE A 64 3.64 -2.27 -13.59
CA PHE A 64 4.88 -2.61 -14.32
C PHE A 64 6.10 -2.60 -13.41
N SER A 65 6.24 -1.60 -12.54
CA SER A 65 7.31 -1.55 -11.55
C SER A 65 7.29 -2.77 -10.61
N MET A 66 6.11 -3.18 -10.12
CA MET A 66 5.97 -4.40 -9.31
C MET A 66 6.39 -5.66 -10.08
N LEU A 67 6.03 -5.78 -11.36
CA LEU A 67 6.44 -6.88 -12.20
C LEU A 67 7.97 -6.90 -12.45
N TYR A 68 8.63 -5.73 -12.48
CA TYR A 68 10.10 -5.65 -12.55
C TYR A 68 10.75 -6.15 -11.26
N VAL A 69 10.19 -5.81 -10.09
CA VAL A 69 10.62 -6.38 -8.81
C VAL A 69 10.42 -7.90 -8.80
N ALA A 70 9.27 -8.38 -9.28
CA ALA A 70 8.96 -9.81 -9.34
C ALA A 70 9.97 -10.60 -10.20
N GLU A 71 10.28 -10.13 -11.43
CA GLU A 71 11.30 -10.78 -12.27
C GLU A 71 12.67 -10.75 -11.60
N SER A 72 13.06 -9.62 -10.99
CA SER A 72 14.34 -9.49 -10.30
C SER A 72 14.44 -10.45 -9.10
N ALA A 73 13.37 -10.61 -8.33
CA ALA A 73 13.31 -11.56 -7.22
C ALA A 73 13.37 -13.02 -7.69
N LEU A 74 12.66 -13.37 -8.78
CA LEU A 74 12.69 -14.71 -9.37
C LEU A 74 14.06 -15.06 -9.99
N ARG A 75 14.86 -14.06 -10.39
CA ARG A 75 16.25 -14.27 -10.89
C ARG A 75 17.25 -14.42 -9.75
N THR A 76 16.83 -14.33 -8.49
CA THR A 76 17.70 -14.39 -7.31
C THR A 76 17.51 -15.70 -6.56
N LYS A 77 18.60 -16.46 -6.34
CA LYS A 77 18.55 -17.73 -5.59
C LYS A 77 18.14 -17.51 -4.12
N LYS A 78 18.82 -16.59 -3.45
CA LYS A 78 18.56 -16.27 -2.05
C LYS A 78 17.34 -15.36 -1.94
N PRO A 79 16.35 -15.68 -1.08
CA PRO A 79 15.25 -14.75 -0.83
C PRO A 79 15.78 -13.48 -0.14
N LEU A 80 15.60 -12.36 -0.79
CA LEU A 80 15.98 -11.03 -0.31
C LEU A 80 14.74 -10.14 -0.30
N GLN A 81 14.72 -9.17 0.61
CA GLN A 81 13.73 -8.10 0.61
C GLN A 81 14.08 -7.03 -0.43
N LEU A 82 13.21 -6.05 -0.62
CA LEU A 82 13.38 -5.04 -1.66
C LEU A 82 14.71 -4.28 -1.56
N PRO A 83 15.20 -3.84 -0.36
CA PRO A 83 16.53 -3.25 -0.22
C PRO A 83 17.67 -4.22 -0.55
N GLY A 84 17.56 -5.48 -0.16
CA GLY A 84 18.55 -6.50 -0.48
C GLY A 84 18.64 -6.81 -1.97
N LEU A 85 17.51 -6.84 -2.68
CA LEU A 85 17.47 -6.94 -4.14
C LEU A 85 18.11 -5.71 -4.80
N ALA A 86 17.84 -4.51 -4.27
CA ALA A 86 18.46 -3.28 -4.74
C ALA A 86 19.98 -3.27 -4.50
N GLU A 87 20.46 -3.77 -3.35
CA GLU A 87 21.90 -3.93 -3.09
C GLU A 87 22.55 -4.83 -4.13
N LYS A 88 21.95 -5.97 -4.40
CA LYS A 88 22.48 -6.96 -5.34
C LYS A 88 22.57 -6.41 -6.78
N TYR A 89 21.56 -5.70 -7.24
CA TYR A 89 21.45 -5.31 -8.65
C TYR A 89 21.81 -3.85 -8.93
N VAL A 90 21.64 -2.94 -7.96
CA VAL A 90 21.93 -1.50 -8.14
C VAL A 90 23.12 -1.04 -7.27
N GLY A 91 23.42 -1.79 -6.22
CA GLY A 91 24.50 -1.50 -5.29
C GLY A 91 24.02 -0.80 -4.02
N LYS A 92 24.97 -0.46 -3.13
CA LYS A 92 24.68 0.07 -1.79
C LYS A 92 23.81 1.34 -1.80
N VAL A 93 24.04 2.24 -2.76
CA VAL A 93 23.24 3.48 -2.86
C VAL A 93 21.77 3.13 -3.16
N GLY A 94 21.52 2.23 -4.11
CA GLY A 94 20.17 1.77 -4.41
C GLY A 94 19.50 1.10 -3.21
N SER A 95 20.24 0.29 -2.45
CA SER A 95 19.76 -0.36 -1.23
C SER A 95 19.34 0.65 -0.17
N VAL A 96 20.19 1.63 0.12
CA VAL A 96 19.90 2.67 1.13
C VAL A 96 18.71 3.53 0.71
N LEU A 97 18.64 3.93 -0.56
CA LEU A 97 17.50 4.70 -1.07
C LEU A 97 16.18 3.94 -0.94
N ILE A 98 16.15 2.66 -1.33
CA ILE A 98 14.96 1.81 -1.18
C ILE A 98 14.63 1.61 0.30
N PHE A 99 15.62 1.36 1.16
CA PHE A 99 15.37 1.18 2.59
C PHE A 99 14.74 2.43 3.23
N ILE A 100 15.30 3.61 2.97
CA ILE A 100 14.74 4.88 3.44
C ILE A 100 13.32 5.09 2.89
N SER A 101 13.10 4.78 1.63
CA SER A 101 11.80 4.87 0.96
C SER A 101 10.75 3.96 1.62
N VAL A 102 11.10 2.68 1.88
CA VAL A 102 10.24 1.73 2.59
C VAL A 102 9.95 2.21 4.01
N CYS A 103 10.97 2.69 4.73
CA CYS A 103 10.79 3.23 6.09
C CYS A 103 9.86 4.46 6.09
N ALA A 104 10.08 5.42 5.19
CA ALA A 104 9.25 6.62 5.09
C ALA A 104 7.78 6.27 4.77
N ASN A 105 7.57 5.38 3.79
CA ASN A 105 6.23 4.86 3.48
C ASN A 105 5.61 4.15 4.69
N SER A 106 6.33 3.24 5.33
CA SER A 106 5.81 2.44 6.44
C SER A 106 5.47 3.29 7.64
N ILE A 107 6.36 4.22 8.03
CA ILE A 107 6.12 5.14 9.15
C ILE A 107 4.90 6.02 8.86
N GLY A 108 4.83 6.63 7.67
CA GLY A 108 3.70 7.48 7.28
C GLY A 108 2.38 6.72 7.27
N CYS A 109 2.35 5.52 6.69
CA CYS A 109 1.16 4.66 6.70
C CYS A 109 0.73 4.28 8.12
N MET A 110 1.67 3.83 8.96
CA MET A 110 1.35 3.40 10.33
C MET A 110 0.88 4.58 11.20
N VAL A 111 1.42 5.79 11.00
CA VAL A 111 0.89 7.02 11.63
C VAL A 111 -0.55 7.25 11.20
N ALA A 112 -0.83 7.23 9.88
CA ALA A 112 -2.17 7.42 9.36
C ALA A 112 -3.16 6.37 9.89
N TYR A 113 -2.78 5.08 9.91
CA TYR A 113 -3.65 4.01 10.43
C TYR A 113 -3.92 4.15 11.92
N THR A 114 -2.91 4.49 12.73
CA THR A 114 -3.06 4.69 14.17
C THR A 114 -3.95 5.89 14.47
N THR A 115 -3.73 7.02 13.80
CA THR A 115 -4.51 8.25 13.99
C THR A 115 -5.95 8.08 13.47
N GLY A 116 -6.11 7.55 12.26
CA GLY A 116 -7.43 7.34 11.66
C GLY A 116 -8.29 6.35 12.45
N SER A 117 -7.72 5.21 12.85
CA SER A 117 -8.44 4.23 13.68
C SER A 117 -8.72 4.74 15.08
N GLY A 118 -7.81 5.52 15.68
CA GLY A 118 -8.02 6.19 16.94
C GLY A 118 -9.24 7.11 16.90
N ASN A 119 -9.36 7.93 15.87
CA ASN A 119 -10.50 8.82 15.66
C ASN A 119 -11.82 8.06 15.49
N ILE A 120 -11.80 6.94 14.72
CA ILE A 120 -12.99 6.10 14.54
C ILE A 120 -13.43 5.47 15.87
N LEU A 121 -12.50 4.87 16.61
CA LEU A 121 -12.81 4.24 17.90
C LEU A 121 -13.26 5.25 18.94
N CYS A 122 -12.68 6.46 18.95
CA CYS A 122 -13.14 7.58 19.75
C CYS A 122 -14.60 7.92 19.45
N THR A 123 -14.95 8.05 18.18
CA THR A 123 -16.32 8.37 17.75
C THR A 123 -17.32 7.25 18.08
N LEU A 124 -16.93 5.98 17.90
CA LEU A 124 -17.81 4.84 18.12
C LEU A 124 -18.01 4.49 19.60
N LEU A 125 -16.97 4.63 20.41
CA LEU A 125 -16.95 4.18 21.82
C LEU A 125 -16.95 5.31 22.83
N GLY A 126 -16.89 6.56 22.39
CA GLY A 126 -16.78 7.73 23.31
C GLY A 126 -15.47 7.79 24.07
N LEU A 127 -14.40 7.19 23.54
CA LEU A 127 -13.08 7.15 24.17
C LEU A 127 -12.26 8.39 23.79
N PRO A 128 -11.30 8.83 24.63
CA PRO A 128 -10.32 9.82 24.21
C PRO A 128 -9.41 9.27 23.10
N ASN A 129 -8.93 10.13 22.20
CA ASN A 129 -8.15 9.74 21.02
C ASN A 129 -6.94 8.84 21.35
N TRP A 130 -6.23 9.10 22.44
CA TRP A 130 -5.09 8.28 22.84
C TRP A 130 -5.50 6.85 23.20
N ALA A 131 -6.67 6.66 23.82
CA ALA A 131 -7.16 5.32 24.16
C ALA A 131 -7.63 4.56 22.92
N GLY A 132 -8.30 5.24 21.97
CA GLY A 132 -8.66 4.67 20.68
C GLY A 132 -7.43 4.22 19.87
N SER A 133 -6.40 5.05 19.82
CA SER A 133 -5.12 4.71 19.15
C SER A 133 -4.43 3.51 19.79
N LEU A 134 -4.39 3.41 21.12
CA LEU A 134 -3.86 2.25 21.81
C LEU A 134 -4.68 0.99 21.56
N LEU A 135 -6.00 1.09 21.64
CA LEU A 135 -6.92 -0.03 21.41
C LEU A 135 -6.75 -0.63 20.01
N PHE A 136 -6.42 0.20 19.02
CA PHE A 136 -6.09 -0.26 17.66
C PHE A 136 -4.68 -0.83 17.58
N THR A 137 -3.68 -0.10 18.10
CA THR A 137 -2.27 -0.43 17.88
C THR A 137 -1.86 -1.73 18.59
N VAL A 138 -2.32 -1.97 19.81
CA VAL A 138 -1.93 -3.16 20.60
C VAL A 138 -2.28 -4.47 19.89
N PRO A 139 -3.52 -4.72 19.44
CA PRO A 139 -3.84 -5.93 18.67
C PRO A 139 -3.04 -6.04 17.37
N CYS A 140 -2.83 -4.92 16.67
CA CYS A 140 -2.04 -4.93 15.43
C CYS A 140 -0.59 -5.35 15.67
N VAL A 141 0.04 -4.83 16.72
CA VAL A 141 1.42 -5.20 17.10
C VAL A 141 1.53 -6.67 17.49
N LEU A 142 0.53 -7.21 18.21
CA LEU A 142 0.49 -8.63 18.57
C LEU A 142 0.45 -9.51 17.31
N VAL A 143 -0.33 -9.16 16.29
CA VAL A 143 -0.36 -9.91 15.04
C VAL A 143 0.98 -9.83 14.30
N VAL A 144 1.60 -8.67 14.22
CA VAL A 144 2.95 -8.51 13.66
C VAL A 144 3.98 -9.32 14.46
N TRP A 145 3.82 -9.39 15.79
CA TRP A 145 4.67 -10.21 16.66
C TRP A 145 4.60 -11.70 16.32
N PHE A 146 3.41 -12.25 16.11
CA PHE A 146 3.25 -13.67 15.77
C PHE A 146 3.66 -14.00 14.32
N GLY A 147 3.81 -13.00 13.47
CA GLY A 147 4.39 -13.09 12.13
C GLY A 147 3.45 -13.62 11.07
N LEU A 148 4.00 -13.84 9.88
CA LEU A 148 3.29 -14.14 8.62
C LEU A 148 2.23 -15.26 8.68
N LYS A 149 2.39 -16.26 9.55
CA LYS A 149 1.41 -17.36 9.64
C LYS A 149 0.11 -16.91 10.31
N ALA A 150 0.22 -16.06 11.32
CA ALA A 150 -0.96 -15.43 11.95
C ALA A 150 -1.58 -14.39 11.02
N THR A 151 -0.75 -13.57 10.37
CA THR A 151 -1.17 -12.55 9.41
C THR A 151 -1.96 -13.17 8.25
N GLY A 152 -1.48 -14.24 7.62
CA GLY A 152 -2.12 -14.82 6.44
C GLY A 152 -3.54 -15.35 6.67
N LEU A 153 -3.81 -15.95 7.83
CA LEU A 153 -5.15 -16.43 8.16
C LEU A 153 -6.13 -15.27 8.45
N TRP A 154 -5.70 -14.33 9.29
CA TRP A 154 -6.50 -13.16 9.65
C TRP A 154 -6.70 -12.21 8.48
N GLU A 155 -5.67 -12.02 7.66
CA GLU A 155 -5.71 -11.18 6.47
C GLU A 155 -6.73 -11.68 5.44
N LYS A 156 -6.78 -12.99 5.19
CA LYS A 156 -7.79 -13.59 4.31
C LYS A 156 -9.20 -13.30 4.79
N PHE A 157 -9.47 -13.50 6.09
CA PHE A 157 -10.79 -13.28 6.67
C PHE A 157 -11.17 -11.79 6.65
N MET A 158 -10.26 -10.93 7.09
CA MET A 158 -10.49 -9.49 7.18
C MET A 158 -10.62 -8.85 5.80
N SER A 159 -9.76 -9.20 4.83
CA SER A 159 -9.82 -8.67 3.46
C SER A 159 -11.11 -9.08 2.75
N THR A 160 -11.58 -10.32 2.95
CA THR A 160 -12.85 -10.74 2.39
C THR A 160 -14.02 -9.98 3.01
N GLY A 161 -14.04 -9.87 4.34
CA GLY A 161 -15.05 -9.09 5.06
C GLY A 161 -15.07 -7.61 4.64
N MET A 162 -13.88 -7.02 4.49
CA MET A 162 -13.70 -5.65 4.02
C MET A 162 -14.30 -5.42 2.63
N VAL A 163 -14.02 -6.29 1.66
CA VAL A 163 -14.56 -6.16 0.29
C VAL A 163 -16.09 -6.32 0.30
N VAL A 164 -16.62 -7.24 1.11
CA VAL A 164 -18.08 -7.43 1.26
C VAL A 164 -18.75 -6.20 1.87
N LEU A 165 -18.22 -5.67 2.98
CA LEU A 165 -18.77 -4.47 3.63
C LEU A 165 -18.71 -3.25 2.70
N LEU A 166 -17.61 -3.09 1.98
CA LEU A 166 -17.46 -2.03 0.99
C LEU A 166 -18.46 -2.18 -0.16
N GLY A 167 -18.65 -3.41 -0.67
CA GLY A 167 -19.65 -3.70 -1.69
C GLY A 167 -21.07 -3.35 -1.23
N ILE A 168 -21.44 -3.73 -0.01
CA ILE A 168 -22.74 -3.41 0.58
C ILE A 168 -22.96 -1.89 0.62
N ILE A 169 -22.00 -1.13 1.15
CA ILE A 169 -22.18 0.32 1.33
C ILE A 169 -22.17 1.08 0.00
N VAL A 170 -21.38 0.64 -0.96
CA VAL A 170 -21.35 1.23 -2.32
C VAL A 170 -22.67 0.94 -3.05
N ILE A 171 -23.16 -0.29 -3.04
CA ILE A 171 -24.44 -0.65 -3.64
C ILE A 171 -25.58 0.13 -2.98
N ALA A 172 -25.61 0.18 -1.66
CA ALA A 172 -26.59 0.95 -0.91
C ALA A 172 -26.54 2.45 -1.24
N SER A 173 -25.38 3.01 -1.52
CA SER A 173 -25.23 4.39 -1.93
C SER A 173 -26.04 4.70 -3.20
N PHE A 174 -25.89 3.87 -4.22
CA PHE A 174 -26.62 4.03 -5.49
C PHE A 174 -28.09 3.66 -5.40
N LEU A 175 -28.46 2.67 -4.59
CA LEU A 175 -29.86 2.25 -4.39
C LEU A 175 -30.67 3.19 -3.48
N SER A 176 -30.00 4.07 -2.73
CA SER A 176 -30.65 4.98 -1.77
C SER A 176 -31.57 6.04 -2.41
N GLY A 177 -31.48 6.24 -3.70
CA GLY A 177 -32.15 7.34 -4.42
C GLY A 177 -31.59 8.74 -4.08
N LYS A 178 -30.55 8.84 -3.24
CA LYS A 178 -29.90 10.09 -2.85
C LYS A 178 -28.64 10.39 -3.67
N ALA A 179 -28.07 9.36 -4.31
CA ALA A 179 -26.88 9.51 -5.12
C ALA A 179 -27.21 10.16 -6.47
N ASP A 180 -26.54 11.26 -6.75
CA ASP A 180 -26.55 11.95 -8.04
C ASP A 180 -25.15 11.91 -8.65
N VAL A 181 -24.96 11.07 -9.65
CA VAL A 181 -23.66 10.85 -10.31
C VAL A 181 -23.13 12.15 -10.94
N SER A 182 -24.00 13.09 -11.32
CA SER A 182 -23.57 14.37 -11.89
C SER A 182 -22.74 15.20 -10.93
N ARG A 183 -22.92 15.01 -9.61
CA ARG A 183 -22.13 15.66 -8.54
C ARG A 183 -20.67 15.19 -8.49
N ALA A 184 -20.37 14.03 -9.07
CA ALA A 184 -19.02 13.45 -9.12
C ALA A 184 -18.35 13.63 -10.49
N VAL A 185 -19.16 13.62 -11.58
CA VAL A 185 -18.69 13.61 -12.97
C VAL A 185 -18.52 15.02 -13.49
N TYR A 186 -17.48 15.69 -13.00
CA TYR A 186 -16.97 16.96 -13.53
C TYR A 186 -15.44 16.85 -13.64
N ALA A 187 -14.82 17.75 -14.42
CA ALA A 187 -13.38 17.75 -14.64
C ALA A 187 -12.82 19.17 -14.51
N ASN A 188 -12.02 19.39 -13.45
CA ASN A 188 -11.29 20.64 -13.26
C ASN A 188 -9.78 20.39 -13.31
N TRP A 189 -9.19 20.65 -14.46
CA TRP A 189 -7.79 20.38 -14.75
C TRP A 189 -6.81 21.20 -13.90
N THR A 190 -7.24 22.33 -13.33
CA THR A 190 -6.41 23.14 -12.42
C THR A 190 -5.96 22.35 -11.19
N TYR A 191 -6.80 21.41 -10.73
CA TYR A 191 -6.51 20.56 -9.58
C TYR A 191 -6.05 19.14 -9.94
N ALA A 192 -5.74 18.90 -11.22
CA ALA A 192 -5.35 17.56 -11.68
C ALA A 192 -4.01 17.10 -11.07
N VAL A 193 -3.00 17.98 -11.10
CA VAL A 193 -1.63 17.59 -10.71
C VAL A 193 -1.51 17.22 -9.21
N PRO A 194 -2.12 17.96 -8.25
CA PRO A 194 -2.12 17.56 -6.84
C PRO A 194 -2.68 16.16 -6.60
N LEU A 195 -3.68 15.76 -7.39
CA LEU A 195 -4.36 14.47 -7.24
C LEU A 195 -3.48 13.28 -7.63
N LEU A 196 -2.47 13.48 -8.49
CA LEU A 196 -1.55 12.42 -8.91
C LEU A 196 -0.81 11.78 -7.72
N SER A 197 -0.33 12.59 -6.76
CA SER A 197 0.38 12.08 -5.57
C SER A 197 -0.52 11.18 -4.71
N SER A 198 -1.80 11.55 -4.54
CA SER A 198 -2.78 10.73 -3.84
C SER A 198 -3.07 9.41 -4.57
N ALA A 199 -3.13 9.46 -5.91
CA ALA A 199 -3.32 8.26 -6.72
C ALA A 199 -2.10 7.32 -6.64
N ILE A 200 -0.87 7.86 -6.69
CA ILE A 200 0.36 7.07 -6.52
C ILE A 200 0.38 6.39 -5.15
N PHE A 201 0.08 7.14 -4.08
CA PHE A 201 0.04 6.61 -2.72
C PHE A 201 -0.83 5.34 -2.61
N CYS A 202 -2.00 5.36 -3.23
CA CYS A 202 -2.95 4.24 -3.16
C CYS A 202 -2.48 2.95 -3.84
N TYR A 203 -1.37 2.98 -4.57
CA TYR A 203 -0.84 1.82 -5.30
C TYR A 203 0.54 1.34 -4.80
N ILE A 204 1.06 1.90 -3.69
CA ILE A 204 2.39 1.53 -3.20
C ILE A 204 2.36 0.16 -2.51
N ALA A 205 2.65 -0.90 -3.28
CA ALA A 205 2.76 -2.27 -2.79
C ALA A 205 4.02 -3.00 -3.27
N GLN A 206 5.00 -2.29 -3.86
CA GLN A 206 6.26 -2.87 -4.33
C GLN A 206 7.03 -3.57 -3.22
N TYR A 207 6.93 -3.08 -1.99
CA TYR A 207 7.57 -3.66 -0.81
C TYR A 207 7.09 -5.08 -0.47
N ALA A 208 5.86 -5.44 -0.86
CA ALA A 208 5.30 -6.77 -0.63
C ALA A 208 5.73 -7.80 -1.69
N VAL A 209 6.17 -7.35 -2.87
CA VAL A 209 6.48 -8.25 -4.01
C VAL A 209 7.56 -9.28 -3.70
N PRO A 210 8.67 -8.96 -3.00
CA PRO A 210 9.68 -9.97 -2.65
C PRO A 210 9.11 -11.10 -1.79
N GLU A 211 8.18 -10.80 -0.87
CA GLU A 211 7.51 -11.82 -0.06
C GLU A 211 6.57 -12.68 -0.89
N LEU A 212 5.82 -12.09 -1.81
CA LEU A 212 4.98 -12.81 -2.75
C LEU A 212 5.82 -13.73 -3.65
N ALA A 213 6.94 -13.24 -4.17
CA ALA A 213 7.86 -14.03 -4.98
C ALA A 213 8.44 -15.22 -4.18
N ARG A 214 8.75 -15.02 -2.90
CA ARG A 214 9.20 -16.05 -1.99
C ARG A 214 8.12 -17.11 -1.74
N GLY A 215 6.90 -16.66 -1.43
CA GLY A 215 5.76 -17.54 -1.13
C GLY A 215 5.25 -18.32 -2.36
N MET A 216 5.41 -17.76 -3.57
CA MET A 216 4.94 -18.34 -4.83
C MET A 216 6.06 -19.01 -5.64
N ARG A 217 7.25 -19.28 -5.07
CA ARG A 217 8.36 -19.94 -5.79
C ARG A 217 7.99 -21.28 -6.41
N HIS A 218 7.03 -22.00 -5.83
CA HIS A 218 6.51 -23.27 -6.37
C HIS A 218 5.56 -23.08 -7.57
N THR A 219 5.08 -21.87 -7.81
CA THR A 219 4.20 -21.51 -8.95
C THR A 219 4.59 -20.14 -9.53
N PRO A 220 5.83 -19.96 -10.01
CA PRO A 220 6.36 -18.64 -10.38
C PRO A 220 5.57 -17.98 -11.53
N LYS A 221 4.95 -18.75 -12.41
CA LYS A 221 4.09 -18.25 -13.49
C LYS A 221 2.78 -17.62 -12.99
N LYS A 222 2.35 -17.94 -11.76
CA LYS A 222 1.15 -17.35 -11.15
C LYS A 222 1.44 -16.01 -10.44
N LEU A 223 2.70 -15.71 -10.14
CA LEU A 223 3.07 -14.45 -9.46
C LEU A 223 2.65 -13.20 -10.26
N PRO A 224 2.95 -13.07 -11.57
CA PRO A 224 2.48 -11.92 -12.34
C PRO A 224 0.96 -11.83 -12.41
N VAL A 225 0.27 -12.97 -12.47
CA VAL A 225 -1.20 -13.01 -12.47
C VAL A 225 -1.73 -12.46 -11.15
N ALA A 226 -1.12 -12.83 -10.01
CA ALA A 226 -1.50 -12.32 -8.70
C ALA A 226 -1.33 -10.79 -8.64
N ILE A 227 -0.19 -10.27 -9.13
CA ILE A 227 0.10 -8.83 -9.16
C ILE A 227 -0.93 -8.09 -10.01
N ILE A 228 -1.15 -8.53 -11.25
CA ILE A 228 -2.08 -7.86 -12.18
C ILE A 228 -3.51 -7.89 -11.64
N LEU A 229 -3.98 -9.05 -11.16
CA LEU A 229 -5.34 -9.17 -10.60
C LEU A 229 -5.51 -8.33 -9.33
N GLY A 230 -4.53 -8.37 -8.41
CA GLY A 230 -4.57 -7.56 -7.19
C GLY A 230 -4.63 -6.07 -7.48
N MET A 231 -3.78 -5.59 -8.39
CA MET A 231 -3.76 -4.19 -8.80
C MET A 231 -5.02 -3.76 -9.56
N PHE A 232 -5.58 -4.64 -10.40
CA PHE A 232 -6.85 -4.37 -11.09
C PHE A 232 -8.01 -4.24 -10.12
N ILE A 233 -8.16 -5.21 -9.19
CA ILE A 233 -9.21 -5.17 -8.15
C ILE A 233 -9.05 -3.90 -7.31
N THR A 234 -7.84 -3.57 -6.89
CA THR A 234 -7.54 -2.33 -6.18
C THR A 234 -8.00 -1.11 -6.98
N GLY A 235 -7.65 -1.04 -8.27
CA GLY A 235 -8.04 0.08 -9.14
C GLY A 235 -9.55 0.27 -9.23
N VAL A 236 -10.31 -0.81 -9.36
CA VAL A 236 -11.76 -0.78 -9.37
C VAL A 236 -12.32 -0.23 -8.05
N LEU A 237 -11.82 -0.72 -6.91
CA LEU A 237 -12.26 -0.26 -5.60
C LEU A 237 -11.93 1.22 -5.37
N LEU A 238 -10.72 1.66 -5.75
CA LEU A 238 -10.27 3.05 -5.64
C LEU A 238 -11.08 4.01 -6.54
N ALA A 239 -11.63 3.53 -7.66
CA ALA A 239 -12.49 4.34 -8.53
C ALA A 239 -13.94 4.40 -8.03
N VAL A 240 -14.49 3.26 -7.62
CA VAL A 240 -15.92 3.13 -7.28
C VAL A 240 -16.26 3.81 -5.94
N VAL A 241 -15.36 3.76 -4.95
CA VAL A 241 -15.60 4.38 -3.64
C VAL A 241 -15.73 5.90 -3.71
N PRO A 242 -14.78 6.66 -4.32
CA PRO A 242 -14.95 8.09 -4.49
C PRO A 242 -16.18 8.47 -5.33
N LEU A 243 -16.51 7.66 -6.35
CA LEU A 243 -17.74 7.87 -7.12
C LEU A 243 -18.97 7.81 -6.21
N ALA A 244 -19.09 6.76 -5.40
CA ALA A 244 -20.23 6.59 -4.50
C ALA A 244 -20.33 7.74 -3.47
N VAL A 245 -19.20 8.11 -2.85
CA VAL A 245 -19.16 9.17 -1.84
C VAL A 245 -19.49 10.53 -2.44
N LEU A 246 -18.83 10.92 -3.53
CA LEU A 246 -19.07 12.22 -4.19
C LEU A 246 -20.48 12.32 -4.79
N SER A 247 -21.04 11.21 -5.27
CA SER A 247 -22.42 11.20 -5.76
C SER A 247 -23.44 11.45 -4.64
N LEU A 248 -23.12 11.06 -3.39
CA LEU A 248 -23.98 11.30 -2.23
C LEU A 248 -23.86 12.71 -1.69
N THR A 249 -22.62 13.21 -1.53
CA THR A 249 -22.33 14.46 -0.78
C THR A 249 -22.00 15.65 -1.68
N GLY A 250 -21.50 15.39 -2.88
CA GLY A 250 -20.89 16.45 -3.70
C GLY A 250 -19.51 16.86 -3.19
N ALA A 251 -18.93 17.88 -3.81
CA ALA A 251 -17.59 18.37 -3.53
C ALA A 251 -17.47 19.16 -2.20
N GLU A 252 -18.53 19.84 -1.81
CA GLU A 252 -18.54 20.78 -0.69
C GLU A 252 -18.72 20.09 0.67
N GLU A 253 -19.56 19.03 0.70
CA GLU A 253 -19.91 18.33 1.94
C GLU A 253 -19.07 17.05 2.18
N VAL A 254 -18.18 16.70 1.24
CA VAL A 254 -17.34 15.52 1.40
C VAL A 254 -16.33 15.71 2.53
N THR A 255 -16.30 14.75 3.45
CA THR A 255 -15.40 14.75 4.61
C THR A 255 -14.05 14.14 4.27
N GLN A 256 -12.99 14.47 5.04
CA GLN A 256 -11.64 13.93 4.87
C GLN A 256 -11.59 12.39 4.94
N VAL A 257 -12.52 11.79 5.69
CA VAL A 257 -12.67 10.34 5.81
C VAL A 257 -14.07 9.97 5.31
N ALA A 258 -14.12 9.16 4.26
CA ALA A 258 -15.38 8.76 3.59
C ALA A 258 -16.45 8.15 4.49
N THR A 259 -16.06 7.58 5.64
CA THR A 259 -16.98 6.95 6.59
C THR A 259 -17.99 7.93 7.18
N LEU A 260 -17.57 9.16 7.46
CA LEU A 260 -18.45 10.20 7.97
C LEU A 260 -19.45 10.65 6.92
N ALA A 261 -19.00 10.82 5.67
CA ALA A 261 -19.86 11.19 4.54
C ALA A 261 -20.98 10.16 4.35
N TRP A 262 -20.68 8.86 4.39
CA TRP A 262 -21.71 7.81 4.32
C TRP A 262 -22.68 7.84 5.49
N GLY A 263 -22.17 8.09 6.71
CA GLY A 263 -23.03 8.21 7.91
C GLY A 263 -24.02 9.37 7.80
N GLN A 264 -23.56 10.51 7.33
CA GLN A 264 -24.42 11.71 7.13
C GLN A 264 -25.47 11.47 6.05
N ALA A 265 -25.09 10.85 4.92
CA ALA A 265 -25.98 10.65 3.79
C ALA A 265 -26.98 9.50 3.99
N LEU A 266 -26.53 8.36 4.53
CA LEU A 266 -27.30 7.11 4.58
C LEU A 266 -27.80 6.76 6.00
N GLY A 267 -27.32 7.47 7.01
CA GLY A 267 -27.75 7.28 8.41
C GLY A 267 -26.80 6.37 9.22
N THR A 268 -27.22 6.11 10.46
CA THR A 268 -26.38 5.49 11.50
C THR A 268 -25.84 4.11 11.10
N TRP A 269 -26.66 3.27 10.44
CA TRP A 269 -26.21 1.94 10.01
C TRP A 269 -25.01 2.01 9.05
N ALA A 270 -25.04 2.98 8.12
CA ALA A 270 -23.96 3.19 7.16
C ALA A 270 -22.70 3.70 7.84
N LEU A 271 -22.84 4.57 8.85
CA LEU A 271 -21.73 5.03 9.69
C LEU A 271 -21.01 3.86 10.37
N TYR A 272 -21.76 2.96 11.02
CA TYR A 272 -21.15 1.79 11.67
C TYR A 272 -20.51 0.84 10.66
N THR A 273 -21.20 0.52 9.57
CA THR A 273 -20.69 -0.37 8.51
C THR A 273 -19.40 0.19 7.89
N ALA A 274 -19.39 1.48 7.56
CA ALA A 274 -18.21 2.13 6.98
C ALA A 274 -17.04 2.21 7.97
N ASN A 275 -17.31 2.46 9.24
CA ASN A 275 -16.26 2.52 10.26
C ASN A 275 -15.68 1.13 10.57
N ILE A 276 -16.49 0.07 10.60
CA ILE A 276 -15.99 -1.31 10.71
C ILE A 276 -15.14 -1.67 9.50
N PHE A 277 -15.61 -1.35 8.28
CA PHE A 277 -14.82 -1.51 7.06
C PHE A 277 -13.47 -0.79 7.17
N ALA A 278 -13.48 0.49 7.57
CA ALA A 278 -12.27 1.29 7.69
C ALA A 278 -11.28 0.73 8.72
N LEU A 279 -11.76 0.27 9.88
CA LEU A 279 -10.93 -0.40 10.88
C LEU A 279 -10.30 -1.67 10.33
N CYS A 280 -11.08 -2.52 9.64
CA CYS A 280 -10.59 -3.74 9.00
C CYS A 280 -9.52 -3.41 7.95
N ALA A 281 -9.76 -2.42 7.10
CA ALA A 281 -8.84 -1.97 6.06
C ALA A 281 -7.52 -1.45 6.65
N MET A 282 -7.58 -0.63 7.69
CA MET A 282 -6.39 -0.10 8.36
C MET A 282 -5.64 -1.18 9.13
N MET A 283 -6.33 -2.17 9.73
CA MET A 283 -5.68 -3.30 10.41
C MET A 283 -4.90 -4.18 9.44
N THR A 284 -5.50 -4.61 8.33
CA THR A 284 -4.83 -5.44 7.33
C THR A 284 -3.62 -4.74 6.73
N SER A 285 -3.77 -3.46 6.38
CA SER A 285 -2.68 -2.66 5.86
C SER A 285 -1.58 -2.42 6.91
N TYR A 286 -1.94 -2.22 8.19
CA TYR A 286 -0.96 -2.11 9.28
C TYR A 286 -0.10 -3.37 9.41
N TRP A 287 -0.73 -4.56 9.31
CA TRP A 287 -0.01 -5.83 9.37
C TRP A 287 0.93 -6.01 8.18
N ALA A 288 0.47 -5.72 6.97
CA ALA A 288 1.25 -5.84 5.75
C ALA A 288 2.47 -4.90 5.77
N VAL A 289 2.25 -3.62 6.08
CA VAL A 289 3.30 -2.59 6.12
C VAL A 289 4.25 -2.82 7.30
N GLY A 290 3.71 -3.12 8.49
CA GLY A 290 4.51 -3.38 9.69
C GLY A 290 5.34 -4.66 9.56
N GLY A 291 4.77 -5.73 9.02
CA GLY A 291 5.49 -6.97 8.74
C GLY A 291 6.61 -6.77 7.72
N SER A 292 6.33 -6.04 6.64
CA SER A 292 7.33 -5.71 5.63
C SER A 292 8.45 -4.84 6.21
N MET A 293 8.15 -3.80 7.00
CA MET A 293 9.17 -2.97 7.62
C MET A 293 10.05 -3.79 8.59
N LEU A 294 9.44 -4.68 9.39
CA LEU A 294 10.18 -5.57 10.28
C LEU A 294 11.18 -6.44 9.50
N THR A 295 10.72 -7.12 8.44
CA THR A 295 11.58 -7.99 7.64
C THR A 295 12.66 -7.20 6.89
N ASN A 296 12.36 -5.99 6.43
CA ASN A 296 13.35 -5.10 5.81
C ASN A 296 14.43 -4.64 6.81
N ILE A 297 14.09 -4.38 8.08
CA ILE A 297 15.05 -4.06 9.14
C ILE A 297 15.96 -5.26 9.39
N VAL A 298 15.39 -6.47 9.53
CA VAL A 298 16.16 -7.70 9.76
C VAL A 298 17.14 -7.95 8.60
N ASP A 299 16.71 -7.80 7.36
CA ASP A 299 17.54 -8.01 6.16
C ASP A 299 18.64 -6.93 6.03
N MET A 300 18.28 -5.66 6.18
CA MET A 300 19.20 -4.52 6.01
C MET A 300 20.33 -4.52 7.04
N PHE A 301 20.01 -4.79 8.30
CA PHE A 301 20.99 -4.84 9.39
C PHE A 301 21.62 -6.23 9.59
N LYS A 302 21.30 -7.20 8.71
CA LYS A 302 21.83 -8.58 8.74
C LYS A 302 21.69 -9.21 10.13
N LEU A 303 20.54 -9.01 10.75
CA LEU A 303 20.24 -9.58 12.08
C LEU A 303 20.14 -11.11 11.96
N LYS A 304 20.44 -11.82 13.05
CA LYS A 304 20.69 -13.27 13.03
C LYS A 304 19.52 -14.11 12.52
N ASP A 305 18.36 -13.98 13.11
CA ASP A 305 17.17 -14.74 12.74
C ASP A 305 15.93 -13.94 13.12
N GLU A 306 14.97 -13.86 12.23
CA GLU A 306 13.66 -13.26 12.50
C GLU A 306 12.90 -13.96 13.65
N LYS A 307 13.22 -15.23 13.95
CA LYS A 307 12.62 -16.01 15.03
C LYS A 307 13.27 -15.78 16.39
N ASP A 308 14.52 -15.26 16.44
CA ASP A 308 15.17 -14.95 17.69
C ASP A 308 14.42 -13.85 18.42
N THR A 309 14.03 -14.11 19.67
CA THR A 309 13.20 -13.20 20.46
C THR A 309 13.82 -11.81 20.62
N LYS A 310 15.14 -11.73 20.79
CA LYS A 310 15.85 -10.44 20.94
C LYS A 310 15.85 -9.66 19.64
N THR A 311 16.20 -10.31 18.52
CA THR A 311 16.16 -9.74 17.18
C THR A 311 14.76 -9.22 16.84
N ARG A 312 13.75 -10.04 17.12
CA ARG A 312 12.35 -9.70 16.86
C ARG A 312 11.87 -8.53 17.72
N LEU A 313 12.24 -8.49 19.01
CA LEU A 313 11.90 -7.38 19.90
C LEU A 313 12.49 -6.04 19.41
N ILE A 314 13.77 -6.05 19.02
CA ILE A 314 14.45 -4.87 18.49
C ILE A 314 13.77 -4.42 17.17
N ALA A 315 13.55 -5.35 16.25
CA ALA A 315 12.93 -5.05 14.96
C ALA A 315 11.50 -4.49 15.11
N ILE A 316 10.69 -5.06 16.01
CA ILE A 316 9.34 -4.53 16.32
C ILE A 316 9.41 -3.16 16.99
N ALA A 317 10.31 -2.96 17.94
CA ALA A 317 10.48 -1.66 18.58
C ALA A 317 10.83 -0.59 17.53
N CYS A 318 11.79 -0.87 16.63
CA CYS A 318 12.14 0.04 15.54
C CYS A 318 11.01 0.26 14.53
N THR A 319 10.13 -0.72 14.35
CA THR A 319 8.98 -0.63 13.43
C THR A 319 7.83 0.17 14.03
N VAL A 320 7.49 -0.07 15.29
CA VAL A 320 6.24 0.40 15.90
C VAL A 320 6.42 1.70 16.69
N LEU A 321 7.52 1.86 17.43
CA LEU A 321 7.69 3.02 18.30
C LEU A 321 7.74 4.37 17.54
N PRO A 322 8.50 4.52 16.44
CA PRO A 322 8.53 5.81 15.74
C PRO A 322 7.16 6.27 15.24
N PRO A 323 6.38 5.47 14.49
CA PRO A 323 5.06 5.89 14.03
C PRO A 323 4.07 6.07 15.18
N PHE A 324 4.15 5.25 16.24
CA PHE A 324 3.28 5.39 17.40
C PHE A 324 3.53 6.71 18.14
N ILE A 325 4.79 7.07 18.38
CA ILE A 325 5.16 8.33 19.04
C ILE A 325 4.68 9.53 18.21
N LEU A 326 4.89 9.51 16.88
CA LEU A 326 4.45 10.58 15.99
C LEU A 326 2.94 10.74 15.99
N ALA A 327 2.19 9.64 15.94
CA ALA A 327 0.74 9.64 15.99
C ALA A 327 0.21 10.11 17.35
N TYR A 328 0.77 9.56 18.44
CA TYR A 328 0.35 9.89 19.82
C TYR A 328 0.63 11.33 20.20
N ALA A 329 1.77 11.86 19.79
CA ALA A 329 2.14 13.26 20.04
C ALA A 329 1.37 14.27 19.15
N GLY A 330 0.57 13.79 18.18
CA GLY A 330 -0.20 14.66 17.27
C GLY A 330 0.68 15.52 16.37
N LEU A 331 1.94 15.12 16.14
CA LEU A 331 2.92 15.89 15.37
C LEU A 331 2.66 15.88 13.87
N VAL A 332 1.93 14.86 13.38
CA VAL A 332 1.66 14.65 11.95
C VAL A 332 0.17 14.36 11.77
N SER A 333 -0.49 15.11 10.88
CA SER A 333 -1.89 14.86 10.55
C SER A 333 -2.04 13.61 9.67
N PHE A 334 -3.27 13.06 9.62
CA PHE A 334 -3.62 11.93 8.75
C PHE A 334 -3.27 12.19 7.28
N VAL A 335 -3.60 13.38 6.77
CA VAL A 335 -3.37 13.75 5.36
C VAL A 335 -1.89 13.97 5.06
N ASP A 336 -1.16 14.62 5.98
CA ASP A 336 0.28 14.86 5.83
C ASP A 336 1.07 13.54 5.83
N ALA A 337 0.70 12.60 6.72
CA ALA A 337 1.33 11.28 6.78
C ALA A 337 1.16 10.52 5.45
N ILE A 338 -0.03 10.56 4.86
CA ILE A 338 -0.32 9.98 3.54
C ILE A 338 0.51 10.66 2.44
N GLY A 339 0.56 11.99 2.43
CA GLY A 339 1.32 12.76 1.45
C GLY A 339 2.82 12.43 1.47
N TRP A 340 3.40 12.34 2.66
CA TRP A 340 4.82 12.00 2.83
C TRP A 340 5.12 10.55 2.42
N ALA A 341 4.27 9.61 2.84
CA ALA A 341 4.39 8.22 2.46
C ALA A 341 4.34 8.05 0.93
N GLY A 342 3.38 8.70 0.28
CA GLY A 342 3.19 8.63 -1.17
C GLY A 342 4.37 9.18 -1.97
N THR A 343 4.87 10.33 -1.58
CA THR A 343 5.91 11.01 -2.36
C THR A 343 7.29 10.40 -2.14
N PHE A 344 7.75 10.30 -0.88
CA PHE A 344 9.08 9.76 -0.60
C PHE A 344 9.12 8.23 -0.76
N GLY A 345 8.03 7.54 -0.43
CA GLY A 345 7.93 6.11 -0.60
C GLY A 345 7.72 5.72 -2.07
N GLY A 346 6.67 6.21 -2.69
CA GLY A 346 6.20 5.74 -3.99
C GLY A 346 7.15 6.00 -5.14
N VAL A 347 7.79 7.16 -5.19
CA VAL A 347 8.66 7.54 -6.31
C VAL A 347 9.89 6.66 -6.41
N ILE A 348 10.65 6.52 -5.32
CA ILE A 348 11.88 5.72 -5.30
C ILE A 348 11.55 4.24 -5.53
N MET A 349 10.51 3.71 -4.86
CA MET A 349 10.07 2.33 -5.04
C MET A 349 9.54 2.04 -6.45
N SER A 350 9.16 3.05 -7.22
CA SER A 350 8.73 2.88 -8.61
C SER A 350 9.88 2.97 -9.62
N ILE A 351 10.87 3.84 -9.39
CA ILE A 351 11.96 4.10 -10.32
C ILE A 351 13.10 3.06 -10.17
N VAL A 352 13.53 2.76 -8.95
CA VAL A 352 14.67 1.85 -8.71
C VAL A 352 14.45 0.45 -9.30
N PRO A 353 13.25 -0.14 -9.30
CA PRO A 353 12.99 -1.42 -9.97
C PRO A 353 13.32 -1.46 -11.46
N VAL A 354 13.30 -0.32 -12.15
CA VAL A 354 13.75 -0.24 -13.56
C VAL A 354 15.24 -0.62 -13.68
N LEU A 355 16.07 -0.05 -12.82
CA LEU A 355 17.51 -0.35 -12.76
C LEU A 355 17.76 -1.79 -12.28
N MET A 356 16.96 -2.22 -11.30
CA MET A 356 17.03 -3.59 -10.77
C MET A 356 16.78 -4.62 -11.88
N LEU A 357 15.70 -4.48 -12.67
CA LEU A 357 15.36 -5.39 -13.75
C LEU A 357 16.48 -5.46 -14.80
N ASN A 358 16.97 -4.29 -15.26
CA ASN A 358 17.99 -4.24 -16.31
C ASN A 358 19.29 -4.93 -15.87
N ASN A 359 19.67 -4.80 -14.61
CA ASN A 359 20.84 -5.45 -14.05
C ASN A 359 20.58 -6.92 -13.67
N ALA A 360 19.38 -7.26 -13.22
CA ALA A 360 19.01 -8.64 -12.92
C ALA A 360 19.00 -9.52 -14.18
N ARG A 361 18.66 -8.96 -15.34
CA ARG A 361 18.78 -9.65 -16.64
C ARG A 361 20.21 -9.93 -17.04
N LYS A 362 21.18 -9.12 -16.58
CA LYS A 362 22.61 -9.29 -16.86
C LYS A 362 23.35 -10.13 -15.82
N LYS A 363 22.95 -10.04 -14.55
CA LYS A 363 23.71 -10.55 -13.38
C LYS A 363 22.87 -11.47 -12.48
N GLY A 364 21.70 -11.94 -12.94
CA GLY A 364 20.85 -12.84 -12.17
C GLY A 364 21.50 -14.21 -11.95
N ASP A 365 21.21 -14.85 -10.82
CA ASP A 365 21.75 -16.16 -10.47
C ASP A 365 21.13 -17.30 -11.27
N ILE A 366 19.86 -17.13 -11.65
CA ILE A 366 19.05 -18.15 -12.33
C ILE A 366 18.16 -17.50 -13.40
N GLU A 367 17.84 -18.28 -14.42
CA GLU A 367 16.87 -17.89 -15.43
C GLU A 367 15.47 -18.25 -14.94
N PRO A 368 14.56 -17.27 -14.77
CA PRO A 368 13.23 -17.53 -14.23
C PRO A 368 12.31 -18.15 -15.30
N GLU A 369 11.32 -18.92 -14.85
CA GLU A 369 10.28 -19.49 -15.73
C GLU A 369 9.33 -18.43 -16.32
N TRP A 370 9.32 -17.23 -15.76
CA TRP A 370 8.54 -16.10 -16.23
C TRP A 370 9.39 -14.84 -16.31
N LYS A 371 9.18 -14.05 -17.37
CA LYS A 371 9.89 -12.80 -17.65
C LYS A 371 8.90 -11.72 -18.06
N CYS A 372 9.22 -10.47 -17.77
CA CYS A 372 8.50 -9.31 -18.27
C CYS A 372 8.55 -9.24 -19.80
N GLY A 373 7.39 -9.03 -20.40
CA GLY A 373 7.24 -8.91 -21.85
C GLY A 373 7.51 -7.49 -22.38
N TRP A 374 6.68 -7.04 -23.33
CA TRP A 374 6.80 -5.75 -24.03
C TRP A 374 6.86 -4.55 -23.09
N TYR A 375 6.22 -4.61 -21.92
CA TYR A 375 6.22 -3.52 -20.92
C TYR A 375 7.60 -3.32 -20.26
N ALA A 376 8.57 -4.19 -20.47
CA ALA A 376 9.97 -3.98 -20.09
C ALA A 376 10.80 -3.28 -21.18
N HIS A 377 10.16 -2.78 -22.24
CA HIS A 377 10.84 -2.02 -23.29
C HIS A 377 11.38 -0.69 -22.73
N PRO A 378 12.57 -0.20 -23.17
CA PRO A 378 13.17 1.04 -22.65
C PRO A 378 12.26 2.26 -22.70
N ALA A 379 11.39 2.38 -23.70
CA ALA A 379 10.43 3.47 -23.79
C ALA A 379 9.43 3.45 -22.61
N VAL A 380 8.92 2.27 -22.23
CA VAL A 380 8.00 2.14 -21.08
C VAL A 380 8.73 2.41 -19.77
N GLN A 381 9.96 1.94 -19.64
CA GLN A 381 10.83 2.24 -18.50
C GLN A 381 11.09 3.75 -18.37
N GLY A 382 11.33 4.43 -19.50
CA GLY A 382 11.48 5.89 -19.55
C GLY A 382 10.21 6.61 -19.09
N MET A 383 9.03 6.16 -19.53
CA MET A 383 7.75 6.73 -19.07
C MET A 383 7.55 6.58 -17.55
N ILE A 384 7.90 5.43 -16.97
CA ILE A 384 7.87 5.24 -15.50
C ILE A 384 8.74 6.31 -14.83
N ILE A 385 9.99 6.46 -15.25
CA ILE A 385 10.92 7.42 -14.66
C ILE A 385 10.36 8.85 -14.76
N VAL A 386 9.86 9.25 -15.93
CA VAL A 386 9.33 10.60 -16.16
C VAL A 386 8.12 10.88 -15.28
N ILE A 387 7.12 9.99 -15.27
CA ILE A 387 5.85 10.22 -14.53
C ILE A 387 6.12 10.32 -13.03
N PHE A 388 6.90 9.40 -12.45
CA PHE A 388 7.18 9.42 -11.02
C PHE A 388 8.14 10.56 -10.63
N SER A 389 9.09 10.94 -11.49
CA SER A 389 9.94 12.11 -11.26
C SER A 389 9.15 13.42 -11.30
N LEU A 390 8.22 13.58 -12.24
CA LEU A 390 7.34 14.76 -12.28
C LEU A 390 6.47 14.86 -11.02
N ALA A 391 5.93 13.75 -10.53
CA ALA A 391 5.18 13.73 -9.27
C ALA A 391 6.04 14.18 -8.08
N ALA A 392 7.31 13.73 -8.00
CA ALA A 392 8.24 14.14 -6.94
C ALA A 392 8.58 15.63 -7.01
N ILE A 393 8.92 16.13 -8.19
CA ILE A 393 9.28 17.55 -8.41
C ILE A 393 8.10 18.45 -8.02
N TYR A 394 6.90 18.11 -8.47
CA TYR A 394 5.70 18.88 -8.15
C TYR A 394 5.45 18.94 -6.64
N PHE A 395 5.57 17.82 -5.95
CA PHE A 395 5.38 17.78 -4.50
C PHE A 395 6.44 18.61 -3.76
N CYS A 396 7.71 18.51 -4.16
CA CYS A 396 8.77 19.34 -3.59
C CYS A 396 8.51 20.84 -3.80
N LEU A 397 8.03 21.25 -4.97
CA LEU A 397 7.70 22.64 -5.26
C LEU A 397 6.52 23.15 -4.41
N LEU A 398 5.51 22.32 -4.16
CA LEU A 398 4.38 22.69 -3.31
C LEU A 398 4.79 22.91 -1.85
N TYR A 399 5.68 22.07 -1.31
CA TYR A 399 6.15 22.20 0.08
C TYR A 399 7.17 23.32 0.28
N THR A 400 7.87 23.74 -0.77
CA THR A 400 8.82 24.86 -0.72
C THR A 400 8.18 26.22 -1.04
N SER A 401 6.97 26.23 -1.61
CA SER A 401 6.20 27.46 -1.82
C SER A 401 5.60 27.94 -0.50
N PRO A 402 5.83 29.19 -0.08
CA PRO A 402 5.17 29.72 1.12
C PRO A 402 3.66 29.64 0.90
N SER A 403 2.97 28.87 1.78
CA SER A 403 1.53 28.77 1.79
C SER A 403 0.93 30.17 1.79
N PRO A 404 0.02 30.51 0.88
CA PRO A 404 -0.82 31.68 1.09
C PRO A 404 -1.65 31.40 2.34
N ARG A 405 -1.43 32.23 3.37
CA ARG A 405 -2.16 32.25 4.64
C ARG A 405 -3.63 32.56 4.40
#